data_04af2640f4e82c9100be13934c37ba99
#
_entry.id   04af2640f4e82c9100be13934c37ba99
#
_cell.length_a   1.000
_cell.length_b   1.000
_cell.length_c   1.000
_cell.angle_alpha   90.00
_cell.angle_beta   90.00
_cell.angle_gamma   90.00
#
_symmetry.space_group_name_H-M   'P 1'
#
loop_
_entity.id
_entity.type
_entity.pdbx_description
1 polymer ?
#
loop_
_entity_poly.entity_id
_entity_poly.type
_entity_poly.pdbx_seq_one_letter_code
_entity_poly.pdbx_strand_id
1 'polypeptide(L)'
;MKKSILTLLIVVSTMLGYSQCDSLAGICEKHITKNYITDGQAYRALLNGTEVAEFKTTLFGGNTYRIAACSGTDDGNLVFKIYDQEKNLLFSSVEFSNTPYWDFVIENTMVVTVEANLDNTRSSSGCAVVIIGFKR
;
A
#
# COMPACT_ATOMS: atom_id res chain seq x y z
N MET A 1 -11.49 -41.27 -7.66
CA MET A 1 -12.02 -40.50 -6.55
C MET A 1 -10.93 -39.82 -5.71
N LYS A 2 -9.91 -40.52 -5.24
CA LYS A 2 -8.83 -39.89 -4.42
C LYS A 2 -8.07 -38.78 -5.15
N LYS A 3 -7.83 -38.88 -6.44
CA LYS A 3 -7.12 -37.87 -7.24
C LYS A 3 -7.93 -36.58 -7.45
N SER A 4 -9.26 -36.68 -7.55
CA SER A 4 -10.14 -35.51 -7.73
C SER A 4 -10.28 -34.70 -6.45
N ILE A 5 -10.24 -35.33 -5.28
CA ILE A 5 -10.29 -34.67 -3.98
C ILE A 5 -9.02 -33.88 -3.74
N LEU A 6 -7.84 -34.43 -4.10
CA LEU A 6 -6.57 -33.76 -3.95
C LEU A 6 -6.46 -32.51 -4.84
N THR A 7 -6.96 -32.57 -6.07
CA THR A 7 -6.98 -31.45 -7.01
C THR A 7 -7.92 -30.34 -6.51
N LEU A 8 -9.05 -30.69 -5.91
CA LEU A 8 -9.98 -29.72 -5.35
C LEU A 8 -9.38 -28.99 -4.13
N LEU A 9 -8.64 -29.71 -3.28
CA LEU A 9 -7.96 -29.09 -2.12
C LEU A 9 -6.89 -28.07 -2.54
N ILE A 10 -6.14 -28.32 -3.61
CA ILE A 10 -5.10 -27.42 -4.13
C ILE A 10 -5.73 -26.12 -4.69
N VAL A 11 -6.86 -26.24 -5.39
CA VAL A 11 -7.56 -25.07 -5.95
C VAL A 11 -8.14 -24.18 -4.84
N VAL A 12 -8.66 -24.76 -3.75
CA VAL A 12 -9.19 -24.00 -2.61
C VAL A 12 -8.08 -23.24 -1.87
N SER A 13 -6.88 -23.82 -1.75
CA SER A 13 -5.77 -23.16 -1.04
C SER A 13 -5.21 -21.94 -1.78
N THR A 14 -5.32 -21.87 -3.12
CA THR A 14 -4.85 -20.71 -3.89
C THR A 14 -5.81 -19.51 -3.82
N MET A 15 -7.08 -19.73 -3.52
CA MET A 15 -8.07 -18.63 -3.39
C MET A 15 -7.97 -17.88 -2.06
N LEU A 16 -7.44 -18.48 -1.00
CA LEU A 16 -7.35 -17.88 0.32
C LEU A 16 -6.29 -16.75 0.41
N GLY A 17 -5.27 -16.77 -0.47
CA GLY A 17 -4.21 -15.76 -0.48
C GLY A 17 -4.67 -14.38 -0.96
N TYR A 18 -5.60 -14.31 -1.91
CA TYR A 18 -6.10 -13.05 -2.46
C TYR A 18 -7.11 -12.35 -1.54
N SER A 19 -7.88 -13.10 -0.75
CA SER A 19 -8.89 -12.53 0.15
C SER A 19 -8.29 -11.76 1.32
N GLN A 20 -7.07 -12.08 1.76
CA GLN A 20 -6.38 -11.38 2.85
C GLN A 20 -5.98 -9.96 2.45
N CYS A 21 -5.46 -9.74 1.24
CA CYS A 21 -5.10 -8.42 0.75
C CYS A 21 -6.33 -7.53 0.54
N ASP A 22 -7.46 -8.07 0.13
CA ASP A 22 -8.72 -7.34 -0.04
C ASP A 22 -9.29 -6.86 1.30
N SER A 23 -9.25 -7.69 2.34
CA SER A 23 -9.66 -7.30 3.69
C SER A 23 -8.79 -6.19 4.26
N LEU A 24 -7.48 -6.24 4.01
CA LEU A 24 -6.54 -5.20 4.44
C LEU A 24 -6.73 -3.88 3.71
N ALA A 25 -7.16 -3.89 2.46
CA ALA A 25 -7.51 -2.68 1.73
C ALA A 25 -8.64 -1.93 2.44
N GLY A 26 -9.70 -2.62 2.86
CA GLY A 26 -10.80 -2.04 3.64
C GLY A 26 -10.33 -1.47 4.99
N ILE A 27 -9.40 -2.12 5.67
CA ILE A 27 -8.82 -1.61 6.92
C ILE A 27 -7.98 -0.35 6.66
N CYS A 28 -7.22 -0.31 5.58
CA CYS A 28 -6.38 0.84 5.21
C CYS A 28 -7.21 2.09 4.85
N GLU A 29 -8.40 1.91 4.30
CA GLU A 29 -9.34 2.98 3.96
C GLU A 29 -9.73 3.86 5.15
N LYS A 30 -9.62 3.37 6.38
CA LYS A 30 -9.87 4.17 7.60
C LYS A 30 -9.02 5.45 7.64
N HIS A 31 -7.84 5.44 7.01
CA HIS A 31 -6.95 6.59 6.95
C HIS A 31 -7.37 7.62 5.89
N ILE A 32 -8.24 7.24 4.96
CA ILE A 32 -8.83 8.14 3.98
C ILE A 32 -10.11 8.74 4.59
N THR A 33 -9.97 9.89 5.19
CA THR A 33 -11.09 10.57 5.88
C THR A 33 -12.07 11.19 4.90
N LYS A 34 -13.21 11.67 5.41
CA LYS A 34 -14.30 12.26 4.62
C LYS A 34 -13.91 13.42 3.70
N ASN A 35 -12.77 14.07 3.96
CA ASN A 35 -12.28 15.20 3.16
C ASN A 35 -11.49 14.74 1.92
N TYR A 36 -11.26 13.44 1.79
CA TYR A 36 -10.52 12.84 0.68
C TYR A 36 -11.40 11.90 -0.12
N ILE A 37 -11.21 11.90 -1.42
CA ILE A 37 -11.86 10.97 -2.35
C ILE A 37 -10.79 10.05 -2.91
N THR A 38 -11.08 8.75 -2.95
CA THR A 38 -10.28 7.78 -3.70
C THR A 38 -10.96 7.47 -5.03
N ASP A 39 -10.19 6.97 -5.99
CA ASP A 39 -10.72 6.40 -7.23
C ASP A 39 -11.24 4.96 -7.04
N GLY A 40 -11.23 4.46 -5.80
CA GLY A 40 -11.62 3.10 -5.45
C GLY A 40 -10.54 2.05 -5.73
N GLN A 41 -9.36 2.47 -6.23
CA GLN A 41 -8.23 1.57 -6.45
C GLN A 41 -7.33 1.49 -5.23
N ALA A 42 -6.86 0.28 -4.94
CA ALA A 42 -5.83 0.04 -3.96
C ALA A 42 -4.71 -0.77 -4.61
N TYR A 43 -3.49 -0.27 -4.51
CA TYR A 43 -2.31 -1.01 -4.94
C TYR A 43 -2.00 -2.08 -3.90
N ARG A 44 -1.83 -3.33 -4.34
CA ARG A 44 -1.64 -4.47 -3.46
C ARG A 44 -0.43 -5.28 -3.91
N ALA A 45 0.38 -5.72 -2.95
CA ALA A 45 1.48 -6.64 -3.19
C ALA A 45 1.67 -7.57 -1.99
N LEU A 46 1.92 -8.84 -2.25
CA LEU A 46 2.34 -9.79 -1.23
C LEU A 46 3.86 -9.73 -1.09
N LEU A 47 4.34 -9.37 0.10
CA LEU A 47 5.76 -9.18 0.38
C LEU A 47 6.28 -10.22 1.36
N ASN A 48 7.50 -10.69 1.12
CA ASN A 48 8.27 -11.55 2.00
C ASN A 48 9.63 -10.92 2.29
N GLY A 49 10.05 -10.96 3.55
CA GLY A 49 11.38 -10.51 3.95
C GLY A 49 11.65 -9.07 3.56
N THR A 50 12.69 -8.86 2.76
CA THR A 50 13.16 -7.54 2.32
C THR A 50 12.63 -7.11 0.95
N GLU A 51 11.62 -7.80 0.42
CA GLU A 51 10.99 -7.41 -0.84
C GLU A 51 10.40 -6.01 -0.76
N VAL A 52 10.49 -5.28 -1.88
CA VAL A 52 9.97 -3.93 -2.03
C VAL A 52 8.94 -3.93 -3.15
N ALA A 53 7.76 -3.38 -2.89
CA ALA A 53 6.77 -3.09 -3.91
C ALA A 53 6.94 -1.66 -4.42
N GLU A 54 6.86 -1.47 -5.72
CA GLU A 54 6.94 -0.16 -6.37
C GLU A 54 5.68 0.12 -7.16
N PHE A 55 5.12 1.32 -6.96
CA PHE A 55 3.95 1.81 -7.70
C PHE A 55 4.27 3.18 -8.27
N LYS A 56 3.96 3.38 -9.55
CA LYS A 56 4.08 4.69 -10.19
C LYS A 56 2.71 5.33 -10.33
N THR A 57 2.64 6.61 -10.02
CA THR A 57 1.42 7.39 -10.17
C THR A 57 1.73 8.83 -10.53
N THR A 58 0.76 9.52 -11.13
CA THR A 58 0.86 10.95 -11.42
C THR A 58 0.05 11.72 -10.37
N LEU A 59 0.70 12.66 -9.71
CA LEU A 59 0.06 13.60 -8.81
C LEU A 59 -0.10 14.93 -9.54
N PHE A 60 -1.34 15.39 -9.70
CA PHE A 60 -1.65 16.60 -10.44
C PHE A 60 -1.49 17.83 -9.55
N GLY A 61 -0.85 18.86 -10.10
CA GLY A 61 -0.64 20.14 -9.43
C GLY A 61 -1.92 20.84 -9.01
N GLY A 62 -1.84 21.62 -7.96
CA GLY A 62 -2.98 22.32 -7.37
C GLY A 62 -3.85 21.47 -6.45
N ASN A 63 -3.44 20.23 -6.14
CA ASN A 63 -4.21 19.32 -5.30
C ASN A 63 -3.41 18.90 -4.06
N THR A 64 -4.14 18.50 -3.03
CA THR A 64 -3.58 17.83 -1.86
C THR A 64 -3.95 16.35 -1.93
N TYR A 65 -2.96 15.49 -1.81
CA TYR A 65 -3.13 14.04 -1.82
C TYR A 65 -2.82 13.46 -0.45
N ARG A 66 -3.59 12.47 -0.04
CA ARG A 66 -3.25 11.58 1.07
C ARG A 66 -2.83 10.23 0.51
N ILE A 67 -1.65 9.78 0.88
CA ILE A 67 -1.18 8.42 0.58
C ILE A 67 -1.18 7.65 1.89
N ALA A 68 -1.95 6.57 1.94
CA ALA A 68 -2.02 5.64 3.07
C ALA A 68 -1.38 4.31 2.66
N ALA A 69 -0.55 3.77 3.54
CA ALA A 69 0.17 2.52 3.31
C ALA A 69 0.09 1.63 4.56
N CYS A 70 -0.47 0.44 4.39
CA CYS A 70 -0.81 -0.45 5.49
C CYS A 70 -0.39 -1.89 5.18
N SER A 71 -0.04 -2.62 6.23
CA SER A 71 0.11 -4.07 6.22
C SER A 71 -0.33 -4.64 7.56
N GLY A 72 -1.22 -5.62 7.53
CA GLY A 72 -1.80 -6.18 8.75
C GLY A 72 -2.82 -5.25 9.40
N THR A 73 -3.16 -5.54 10.66
CA THR A 73 -4.16 -4.80 11.42
C THR A 73 -3.61 -3.61 12.19
N ASP A 74 -2.31 -3.60 12.43
CA ASP A 74 -1.62 -2.57 13.19
C ASP A 74 -0.89 -1.59 12.29
N ASP A 75 -0.99 -0.31 12.61
CA ASP A 75 -0.27 0.73 11.91
C ASP A 75 1.24 0.62 12.18
N GLY A 76 2.05 0.98 11.16
CA GLY A 76 3.50 0.98 11.27
C GLY A 76 4.18 -0.34 10.84
N ASN A 77 3.42 -1.36 10.44
CA ASN A 77 3.99 -2.59 9.88
C ASN A 77 4.56 -2.38 8.46
N LEU A 78 4.08 -1.39 7.74
CA LEU A 78 4.56 -1.03 6.41
C LEU A 78 5.27 0.32 6.45
N VAL A 79 6.41 0.37 5.82
CA VAL A 79 7.18 1.59 5.56
C VAL A 79 6.95 1.99 4.12
N PHE A 80 6.73 3.27 3.85
CA PHE A 80 6.65 3.77 2.49
C PHE A 80 7.51 5.00 2.26
N LYS A 81 8.00 5.12 1.05
CA LYS A 81 8.83 6.21 0.57
C LYS A 81 8.31 6.72 -0.75
N ILE A 82 8.47 8.00 -0.99
CA ILE A 82 8.08 8.66 -2.24
C ILE A 82 9.32 9.21 -2.92
N TYR A 83 9.49 8.89 -4.19
CA TYR A 83 10.56 9.37 -5.05
C TYR A 83 10.02 10.12 -6.25
N ASP A 84 10.76 11.10 -6.72
CA ASP A 84 10.48 11.74 -8.02
C ASP A 84 11.01 10.89 -9.19
N GLN A 85 10.85 11.37 -10.41
CA GLN A 85 11.33 10.69 -11.63
C GLN A 85 12.85 10.56 -11.70
N GLU A 86 13.58 11.44 -11.03
CA GLU A 86 15.05 11.44 -10.95
C GLU A 86 15.57 10.61 -9.78
N LYS A 87 14.66 9.89 -9.08
CA LYS A 87 14.94 9.06 -7.89
C LYS A 87 15.42 9.85 -6.69
N ASN A 88 15.07 11.12 -6.59
CA ASN A 88 15.26 11.88 -5.37
C ASN A 88 14.20 11.48 -4.35
N LEU A 89 14.61 11.21 -3.10
CA LEU A 89 13.73 10.91 -2.00
C LEU A 89 12.98 12.18 -1.57
N LEU A 90 11.65 12.17 -1.71
CA LEU A 90 10.78 13.27 -1.31
C LEU A 90 10.21 13.07 0.09
N PHE A 91 9.95 11.82 0.48
CA PHE A 91 9.34 11.47 1.76
C PHE A 91 9.73 10.06 2.19
N SER A 92 9.87 9.86 3.49
CA SER A 92 10.02 8.54 4.12
C SER A 92 9.22 8.48 5.42
N SER A 93 8.32 7.48 5.53
CA SER A 93 7.51 7.29 6.74
C SER A 93 8.33 6.90 7.96
N VAL A 94 9.55 6.38 7.76
CA VAL A 94 10.48 6.03 8.86
C VAL A 94 10.81 7.25 9.71
N GLU A 95 10.97 8.41 9.09
CA GLU A 95 11.30 9.67 9.77
C GLU A 95 10.16 10.17 10.66
N PHE A 96 8.96 9.62 10.49
CA PHE A 96 7.74 9.97 11.22
C PHE A 96 7.16 8.76 11.97
N SER A 97 8.01 7.94 12.57
CA SER A 97 7.64 6.77 13.37
C SER A 97 6.75 5.77 12.60
N ASN A 98 7.11 5.48 11.35
CA ASN A 98 6.34 4.60 10.46
C ASN A 98 4.87 5.03 10.35
N THR A 99 4.62 6.33 10.17
CA THR A 99 3.25 6.82 10.00
C THR A 99 2.52 6.05 8.89
N PRO A 100 1.26 5.66 9.09
CA PRO A 100 0.51 4.90 8.08
C PRO A 100 -0.01 5.76 6.93
N TYR A 101 0.06 7.08 7.01
CA TYR A 101 -0.33 7.99 5.94
C TYR A 101 0.41 9.32 6.02
N TRP A 102 0.40 10.06 4.93
CA TRP A 102 0.90 11.44 4.86
C TRP A 102 0.15 12.25 3.82
N ASP A 103 0.04 13.55 4.07
CA ASP A 103 -0.60 14.50 3.17
C ASP A 103 0.45 15.28 2.37
N PHE A 104 0.29 15.31 1.06
CA PHE A 104 1.18 15.97 0.12
C PHE A 104 0.46 17.10 -0.60
N VAL A 105 0.97 18.31 -0.49
CA VAL A 105 0.52 19.45 -1.29
C VAL A 105 1.36 19.47 -2.56
N ILE A 106 0.70 19.32 -3.71
CA ILE A 106 1.34 19.24 -5.02
C ILE A 106 1.12 20.54 -5.76
N GLU A 107 2.19 21.32 -5.93
CA GLU A 107 2.12 22.58 -6.66
C GLU A 107 2.16 22.36 -8.18
N ASN A 108 3.06 21.52 -8.65
CA ASN A 108 3.22 21.18 -10.06
C ASN A 108 2.99 19.68 -10.28
N THR A 109 2.32 19.37 -11.39
CA THR A 109 2.09 17.98 -11.79
C THR A 109 3.41 17.21 -11.89
N MET A 110 3.48 16.07 -11.24
CA MET A 110 4.67 15.23 -11.20
C MET A 110 4.33 13.74 -11.18
N VAL A 111 5.21 12.94 -11.76
CA VAL A 111 5.16 11.49 -11.63
C VAL A 111 6.01 11.10 -10.43
N VAL A 112 5.46 10.27 -9.56
CA VAL A 112 6.17 9.75 -8.39
C VAL A 112 6.20 8.24 -8.40
N THR A 113 7.21 7.68 -7.76
CA THR A 113 7.28 6.27 -7.40
C THR A 113 7.05 6.14 -5.90
N VAL A 114 6.06 5.34 -5.54
CA VAL A 114 5.82 4.93 -4.15
C VAL A 114 6.48 3.58 -3.96
N GLU A 115 7.46 3.50 -3.08
CA GLU A 115 8.04 2.25 -2.62
C GLU A 115 7.41 1.87 -1.28
N ALA A 116 7.04 0.60 -1.13
CA ALA A 116 6.53 0.05 0.12
C ALA A 116 7.25 -1.24 0.48
N ASN A 117 7.68 -1.35 1.71
CA ASN A 117 8.30 -2.55 2.27
C ASN A 117 7.86 -2.77 3.72
N LEU A 118 7.92 -4.02 4.15
CA LEU A 118 7.61 -4.37 5.53
C LEU A 118 8.69 -3.84 6.48
N ASP A 119 8.27 -3.43 7.67
CA ASP A 119 9.17 -3.29 8.80
C ASP A 119 9.51 -4.69 9.31
N ASN A 120 10.69 -5.19 8.95
CA ASN A 120 11.12 -6.56 9.27
C ASN A 120 11.31 -6.82 10.77
N THR A 121 11.34 -5.77 11.60
CA THR A 121 11.35 -5.91 13.06
C THR A 121 9.98 -6.29 13.61
N ARG A 122 8.91 -6.09 12.82
CA ARG A 122 7.52 -6.32 13.20
C ARG A 122 6.88 -7.48 12.45
N SER A 123 7.19 -7.65 11.18
CA SER A 123 6.59 -8.67 10.32
C SER A 123 7.56 -9.16 9.27
N SER A 124 7.60 -10.48 9.03
CA SER A 124 8.46 -11.13 8.03
C SER A 124 7.75 -11.35 6.69
N SER A 125 6.44 -11.26 6.66
CA SER A 125 5.62 -11.38 5.44
C SER A 125 4.28 -10.69 5.64
N GLY A 126 3.66 -10.27 4.56
CA GLY A 126 2.33 -9.66 4.58
C GLY A 126 1.94 -8.99 3.28
N CYS A 127 0.68 -8.57 3.22
CA CYS A 127 0.19 -7.77 2.11
C CYS A 127 0.53 -6.29 2.34
N ALA A 128 1.21 -5.68 1.38
CA ALA A 128 1.32 -4.24 1.30
C ALA A 128 0.10 -3.67 0.57
N VAL A 129 -0.56 -2.70 1.16
CA VAL A 129 -1.68 -1.98 0.55
C VAL A 129 -1.36 -0.50 0.56
N VAL A 130 -1.45 0.14 -0.60
CA VAL A 130 -1.32 1.59 -0.75
C VAL A 130 -2.58 2.16 -1.37
N ILE A 131 -3.16 3.17 -0.72
CA ILE A 131 -4.35 3.87 -1.19
C ILE A 131 -4.02 5.35 -1.34
N ILE A 132 -4.45 5.94 -2.44
CA ILE A 132 -4.26 7.35 -2.73
C ILE A 132 -5.60 8.03 -2.79
N GLY A 133 -5.77 9.05 -1.94
CA GLY A 133 -6.91 9.95 -1.95
C GLY A 133 -6.49 11.37 -2.30
N PHE A 134 -7.38 12.14 -2.90
CA PHE A 134 -7.18 13.56 -3.12
C PHE A 134 -8.24 14.37 -2.36
N LYS A 135 -7.86 15.55 -1.91
CA LYS A 135 -8.71 16.41 -1.11
C LYS A 135 -9.82 17.02 -1.97
N ARG A 136 -11.03 16.98 -1.47
CA ARG A 136 -12.18 17.72 -2.04
C ARG A 136 -11.99 19.22 -1.95
#